data_e7bdf30bb58ea6f2339f8711217b066d
#
_entry.id   e7bdf30bb58ea6f2339f8711217b066d
#
_cell.length_a   1.000
_cell.length_b   1.000
_cell.length_c   1.000
_cell.angle_alpha   90.00
_cell.angle_beta   90.00
_cell.angle_gamma   90.00
#
_symmetry.space_group_name_H-M   'P 1'
#
loop_
_entity.id
_entity.type
_entity.pdbx_description
1 polymer ?
#
loop_
_entity_poly.entity_id
_entity_poly.type
_entity_poly.pdbx_seq_one_letter_code
_entity_poly.pdbx_strand_id
1 'polypeptide(L)'
;MGKFAALIVLGLSASAAAAGEITSIYSDLDLKACEALELHSGEDNGEGGIWQCKGIPGFDVLYLEGDLRGFIAFGPEARSQCTSAQTFGAFNSPGPRIEWRMENGKPIATILRWFTENGSGEEYAKQNWLVVSKLNGRDACRTALIDTKYPEANTVARAKADGPARRFNCEKDMPEVVSQRAITAGELMSDVPCPGGPYREE
;
A
#
# COMPACT_ATOMS: atom_id res chain seq x y z
N MET A 1 51.43 -1.25 55.16
CA MET A 1 50.00 -1.00 55.11
C MET A 1 49.64 -0.58 53.69
N GLY A 2 49.32 -1.54 52.86
CA GLY A 2 48.93 -1.31 51.44
C GLY A 2 47.44 -1.26 51.32
N LYS A 3 46.87 -0.20 50.75
CA LYS A 3 45.44 -0.07 50.43
C LYS A 3 45.22 -0.55 49.01
N PHE A 4 44.51 -1.65 48.85
CA PHE A 4 43.99 -2.10 47.54
C PHE A 4 42.70 -1.34 47.25
N ALA A 5 42.67 -0.58 46.14
CA ALA A 5 41.49 0.01 45.61
C ALA A 5 40.87 -0.96 44.59
N ALA A 6 39.66 -1.43 44.86
CA ALA A 6 38.90 -2.27 43.91
C ALA A 6 38.20 -1.37 42.88
N LEU A 7 38.56 -1.52 41.62
CA LEU A 7 37.83 -0.92 40.50
C LEU A 7 36.57 -1.78 40.21
N ILE A 8 35.41 -1.20 40.43
CA ILE A 8 34.13 -1.79 39.99
C ILE A 8 33.87 -1.35 38.54
N VAL A 9 33.98 -2.27 37.58
CA VAL A 9 33.58 -2.03 36.18
C VAL A 9 32.08 -2.29 36.07
N LEU A 10 31.28 -1.24 35.95
CA LEU A 10 29.86 -1.38 35.57
C LEU A 10 29.80 -1.68 34.08
N GLY A 11 29.46 -2.92 33.75
CA GLY A 11 29.14 -3.30 32.39
C GLY A 11 27.74 -2.78 31.99
N LEU A 12 27.67 -1.82 31.06
CA LEU A 12 26.42 -1.45 30.40
C LEU A 12 26.04 -2.56 29.42
N SER A 13 25.07 -3.35 29.79
CA SER A 13 24.43 -4.29 28.86
C SER A 13 23.47 -3.50 27.95
N ALA A 14 23.87 -3.20 26.74
CA ALA A 14 22.96 -2.70 25.71
C ALA A 14 22.03 -3.84 25.28
N SER A 15 20.78 -3.83 25.74
CA SER A 15 19.74 -4.71 25.19
C SER A 15 19.44 -4.26 23.77
N ALA A 16 19.87 -5.03 22.78
CA ALA A 16 19.37 -4.88 21.42
C ALA A 16 17.87 -5.20 21.44
N ALA A 17 17.02 -4.22 21.15
CA ALA A 17 15.60 -4.47 20.94
C ALA A 17 15.48 -5.42 19.74
N ALA A 18 14.99 -6.64 19.97
CA ALA A 18 14.70 -7.56 18.89
C ALA A 18 13.63 -6.91 18.01
N ALA A 19 13.92 -6.78 16.70
CA ALA A 19 12.89 -6.38 15.75
C ALA A 19 11.72 -7.36 15.88
N GLY A 20 10.50 -6.83 16.04
CA GLY A 20 9.31 -7.67 16.20
C GLY A 20 9.13 -8.59 14.98
N GLU A 21 8.64 -9.79 15.22
CA GLU A 21 8.30 -10.72 14.14
C GLU A 21 7.19 -10.11 13.26
N ILE A 22 7.43 -10.09 11.93
CA ILE A 22 6.44 -9.61 10.97
C ILE A 22 5.63 -10.81 10.48
N THR A 23 4.32 -10.73 10.66
CA THR A 23 3.38 -11.78 10.28
C THR A 23 2.37 -11.27 9.25
N SER A 24 1.69 -12.19 8.55
CA SER A 24 0.57 -11.87 7.67
C SER A 24 -0.75 -12.24 8.33
N ILE A 25 -1.72 -11.33 8.24
CA ILE A 25 -3.14 -11.64 8.38
C ILE A 25 -3.87 -11.21 7.11
N TYR A 26 -5.09 -11.70 6.93
CA TYR A 26 -5.83 -11.47 5.70
C TYR A 26 -7.24 -10.97 6.01
N SER A 27 -7.75 -10.10 5.14
CA SER A 27 -9.18 -9.78 5.07
C SER A 27 -9.69 -9.94 3.64
N ASP A 28 -10.94 -10.31 3.52
CA ASP A 28 -11.61 -10.29 2.21
C ASP A 28 -12.02 -8.86 1.87
N LEU A 29 -11.97 -8.52 0.59
CA LEU A 29 -12.46 -7.27 0.02
C LEU A 29 -13.63 -7.61 -0.91
N ASP A 30 -14.82 -7.69 -0.35
CA ASP A 30 -16.06 -7.86 -1.11
C ASP A 30 -16.70 -6.48 -1.36
N LEU A 31 -16.44 -5.90 -2.53
CA LEU A 31 -16.95 -4.58 -2.90
C LEU A 31 -18.48 -4.49 -2.89
N LYS A 32 -19.18 -5.63 -3.05
CA LYS A 32 -20.65 -5.66 -3.01
C LYS A 32 -21.20 -5.56 -1.58
N ALA A 33 -20.39 -5.90 -0.59
CA ALA A 33 -20.74 -5.81 0.83
C ALA A 33 -20.27 -4.51 1.47
N CYS A 34 -19.65 -3.61 0.71
CA CYS A 34 -19.20 -2.32 1.23
C CYS A 34 -20.38 -1.34 1.38
N GLU A 35 -20.33 -0.50 2.40
CA GLU A 35 -21.30 0.58 2.60
C GLU A 35 -20.96 1.76 1.67
N ALA A 36 -21.94 2.20 0.88
CA ALA A 36 -21.78 3.37 0.05
C ALA A 36 -21.82 4.63 0.91
N LEU A 37 -20.77 5.43 0.85
CA LEU A 37 -20.67 6.72 1.53
C LEU A 37 -21.11 7.86 0.60
N GLU A 38 -20.66 7.82 -0.65
CA GLU A 38 -20.93 8.82 -1.69
C GLU A 38 -21.12 8.09 -3.02
N LEU A 39 -22.12 8.50 -3.79
CA LEU A 39 -22.34 7.99 -5.14
C LEU A 39 -22.34 9.16 -6.11
N HIS A 40 -21.61 9.01 -7.20
CA HIS A 40 -21.57 9.97 -8.29
C HIS A 40 -22.33 9.41 -9.47
N SER A 41 -23.31 10.15 -9.95
CA SER A 41 -24.07 9.82 -11.16
C SER A 41 -24.38 11.13 -11.90
N GLY A 42 -23.99 11.22 -13.16
CA GLY A 42 -24.26 12.38 -13.98
C GLY A 42 -23.35 12.48 -15.20
N GLU A 43 -23.79 13.25 -16.19
CA GLU A 43 -23.07 13.43 -17.45
C GLU A 43 -21.67 14.04 -17.27
N ASP A 44 -21.46 14.86 -16.22
CA ASP A 44 -20.21 15.56 -15.98
C ASP A 44 -19.22 14.81 -15.05
N ASN A 45 -19.71 13.89 -14.20
CA ASN A 45 -18.87 13.21 -13.19
C ASN A 45 -18.68 11.70 -13.45
N GLY A 46 -19.32 11.15 -14.50
CA GLY A 46 -19.30 9.72 -14.75
C GLY A 46 -20.04 8.90 -13.68
N GLU A 47 -19.95 7.57 -13.80
CA GLU A 47 -20.40 6.65 -12.75
C GLU A 47 -19.23 6.36 -11.80
N GLY A 48 -19.51 6.35 -10.50
CA GLY A 48 -18.48 6.04 -9.50
C GLY A 48 -18.95 6.37 -8.09
N GLY A 49 -18.04 6.37 -7.14
CA GLY A 49 -18.38 6.68 -5.75
C GLY A 49 -17.27 6.37 -4.76
N ILE A 50 -17.66 6.44 -3.49
CA ILE A 50 -16.81 6.14 -2.36
C ILE A 50 -17.55 5.15 -1.46
N TRP A 51 -16.88 4.08 -1.10
CA TRP A 51 -17.42 3.02 -0.26
C TRP A 51 -16.48 2.72 0.91
N GLN A 52 -17.08 2.41 2.05
CA GLN A 52 -16.37 1.87 3.21
C GLN A 52 -16.55 0.35 3.26
N CYS A 53 -15.45 -0.35 3.22
CA CYS A 53 -15.39 -1.80 3.28
C CYS A 53 -14.76 -2.24 4.60
N LYS A 54 -15.09 -3.44 5.04
CA LYS A 54 -14.47 -4.04 6.22
C LYS A 54 -13.04 -4.47 5.89
N GLY A 55 -12.11 -4.16 6.78
CA GLY A 55 -10.74 -4.61 6.74
C GLY A 55 -10.41 -5.51 7.92
N ILE A 56 -9.48 -5.07 8.76
CA ILE A 56 -9.15 -5.71 10.05
C ILE A 56 -9.60 -4.79 11.21
N PRO A 57 -9.72 -5.29 12.44
CA PRO A 57 -10.14 -4.47 13.57
C PRO A 57 -9.37 -3.16 13.69
N GLY A 58 -10.09 -2.03 13.64
CA GLY A 58 -9.53 -0.67 13.69
C GLY A 58 -8.97 -0.14 12.37
N PHE A 59 -9.02 -0.91 11.28
CA PHE A 59 -8.57 -0.52 9.94
C PHE A 59 -9.58 -0.94 8.88
N ASP A 60 -10.59 -0.11 8.68
CA ASP A 60 -11.47 -0.25 7.54
C ASP A 60 -10.74 0.09 6.23
N VAL A 61 -11.36 -0.25 5.12
CA VAL A 61 -10.82 -0.01 3.79
C VAL A 61 -11.73 0.99 3.09
N LEU A 62 -11.18 2.09 2.62
CA LEU A 62 -11.85 3.03 1.76
C LEU A 62 -11.60 2.62 0.30
N TYR A 63 -12.67 2.31 -0.42
CA TYR A 63 -12.65 2.09 -1.85
C TYR A 63 -13.26 3.29 -2.56
N LEU A 64 -12.56 3.82 -3.55
CA LEU A 64 -13.05 4.87 -4.41
C LEU A 64 -13.00 4.36 -5.85
N GLU A 65 -13.95 4.75 -6.66
CA GLU A 65 -13.97 4.43 -8.07
C GLU A 65 -14.50 5.59 -8.88
N GLY A 66 -13.83 5.86 -9.97
CA GLY A 66 -14.23 6.83 -10.98
C GLY A 66 -13.56 6.51 -12.31
N ASP A 67 -14.32 6.65 -13.39
CA ASP A 67 -13.84 6.40 -14.76
C ASP A 67 -13.17 5.02 -14.91
N LEU A 68 -13.80 3.97 -14.35
CA LEU A 68 -13.32 2.59 -14.36
C LEU A 68 -11.94 2.40 -13.72
N ARG A 69 -11.55 3.30 -12.84
CA ARG A 69 -10.31 3.23 -12.06
C ARG A 69 -10.62 3.17 -10.57
N GLY A 70 -10.11 2.13 -9.93
CA GLY A 70 -10.24 1.95 -8.50
C GLY A 70 -9.08 2.58 -7.72
N PHE A 71 -9.38 3.04 -6.51
CA PHE A 71 -8.42 3.54 -5.54
C PHE A 71 -8.71 2.87 -4.20
N ILE A 72 -7.69 2.61 -3.42
CA ILE A 72 -7.84 1.96 -2.10
C ILE A 72 -6.97 2.67 -1.09
N ALA A 73 -7.57 3.04 0.05
CA ALA A 73 -6.87 3.55 1.20
C ALA A 73 -7.32 2.83 2.48
N PHE A 74 -6.58 2.99 3.59
CA PHE A 74 -6.68 2.08 4.72
C PHE A 74 -6.71 2.81 6.06
N GLY A 75 -7.65 2.42 6.93
CA GLY A 75 -7.74 2.88 8.31
C GLY A 75 -8.36 4.27 8.49
N PRO A 76 -8.26 4.85 9.70
CA PRO A 76 -8.98 6.07 10.07
C PRO A 76 -8.64 7.31 9.21
N GLU A 77 -7.41 7.38 8.72
CA GLU A 77 -6.90 8.52 7.94
C GLU A 77 -6.99 8.29 6.42
N ALA A 78 -7.78 7.30 5.97
CA ALA A 78 -7.80 6.83 4.60
C ALA A 78 -7.99 7.94 3.55
N ARG A 79 -8.91 8.90 3.80
CA ARG A 79 -9.17 10.01 2.87
C ARG A 79 -7.98 10.95 2.67
N SER A 80 -7.09 11.03 3.64
CA SER A 80 -5.91 11.90 3.64
C SER A 80 -4.62 11.20 3.19
N GLN A 81 -4.71 9.95 2.73
CA GLN A 81 -3.56 9.18 2.29
C GLN A 81 -3.31 9.35 0.80
N CYS A 82 -2.04 9.29 0.38
CA CYS A 82 -1.70 9.24 -1.04
C CYS A 82 -2.33 8.06 -1.76
N THR A 83 -2.55 6.95 -1.07
CA THR A 83 -3.24 5.77 -1.61
C THR A 83 -4.66 6.05 -2.11
N SER A 84 -5.34 7.09 -1.59
CA SER A 84 -6.67 7.50 -2.03
C SER A 84 -6.68 8.25 -3.37
N ALA A 85 -5.52 8.71 -3.83
CA ALA A 85 -5.33 9.38 -5.12
C ALA A 85 -4.52 8.53 -6.11
N GLN A 86 -3.68 7.64 -5.61
CA GLN A 86 -2.81 6.80 -6.44
C GLN A 86 -3.56 5.65 -7.08
N THR A 87 -3.53 5.56 -8.40
CA THR A 87 -4.13 4.45 -9.15
C THR A 87 -3.30 4.12 -10.40
N PHE A 88 -3.66 3.04 -11.09
CA PHE A 88 -3.11 2.77 -12.42
C PHE A 88 -3.74 3.70 -13.46
N GLY A 89 -2.96 4.13 -14.44
CA GLY A 89 -3.47 4.91 -15.56
C GLY A 89 -4.45 4.14 -16.46
N ALA A 90 -4.28 2.81 -16.52
CA ALA A 90 -5.20 1.90 -17.17
C ALA A 90 -6.48 1.67 -16.37
N PHE A 91 -7.54 1.19 -16.99
CA PHE A 91 -8.71 0.66 -16.29
C PHE A 91 -8.27 -0.44 -15.32
N ASN A 92 -8.79 -0.40 -14.11
CA ASN A 92 -8.28 -1.29 -13.09
C ASN A 92 -9.30 -1.57 -11.98
N SER A 93 -9.11 -2.69 -11.31
CA SER A 93 -9.90 -3.06 -10.15
C SER A 93 -9.05 -3.82 -9.13
N PRO A 94 -9.34 -3.70 -7.82
CA PRO A 94 -8.67 -4.47 -6.80
C PRO A 94 -9.11 -5.93 -6.81
N GLY A 95 -8.24 -6.81 -6.35
CA GLY A 95 -8.56 -8.20 -6.08
C GLY A 95 -9.33 -8.38 -4.77
N PRO A 96 -9.89 -9.57 -4.54
CA PRO A 96 -10.84 -9.81 -3.45
C PRO A 96 -10.20 -10.06 -2.09
N ARG A 97 -8.89 -9.94 -1.95
CA ARG A 97 -8.20 -10.25 -0.69
C ARG A 97 -7.02 -9.33 -0.45
N ILE A 98 -6.95 -8.79 0.77
CA ILE A 98 -5.85 -7.95 1.25
C ILE A 98 -4.98 -8.78 2.18
N GLU A 99 -3.67 -8.81 1.95
CA GLU A 99 -2.67 -9.27 2.92
C GLU A 99 -2.18 -8.07 3.71
N TRP A 100 -2.31 -8.14 5.03
CA TRP A 100 -1.82 -7.14 5.97
C TRP A 100 -0.53 -7.64 6.59
N ARG A 101 0.55 -6.87 6.47
CA ARG A 101 1.81 -7.14 7.14
C ARG A 101 1.78 -6.50 8.51
N MET A 102 1.87 -7.34 9.54
CA MET A 102 1.70 -6.95 10.94
C MET A 102 3.03 -7.01 11.68
N GLU A 103 3.34 -5.97 12.44
CA GLU A 103 4.44 -5.97 13.38
C GLU A 103 3.95 -5.51 14.74
N ASN A 104 4.21 -6.28 15.78
CA ASN A 104 3.77 -5.99 17.16
C ASN A 104 2.26 -5.67 17.25
N GLY A 105 1.43 -6.40 16.49
CA GLY A 105 -0.02 -6.24 16.45
C GLY A 105 -0.52 -5.01 15.67
N LYS A 106 0.36 -4.26 15.00
CA LYS A 106 -0.01 -3.10 14.16
C LYS A 106 0.25 -3.39 12.69
N PRO A 107 -0.64 -2.98 11.78
CA PRO A 107 -0.38 -3.09 10.35
C PRO A 107 0.67 -2.06 9.94
N ILE A 108 1.69 -2.52 9.21
CA ILE A 108 2.79 -1.69 8.70
C ILE A 108 2.74 -1.52 7.18
N ALA A 109 2.13 -2.48 6.49
CA ALA A 109 1.95 -2.43 5.04
C ALA A 109 0.80 -3.34 4.63
N THR A 110 0.31 -3.16 3.40
CA THR A 110 -0.61 -4.08 2.73
C THR A 110 -0.02 -4.57 1.42
N ILE A 111 -0.46 -5.76 1.01
CA ILE A 111 -0.22 -6.31 -0.32
C ILE A 111 -1.59 -6.65 -0.90
N LEU A 112 -1.93 -6.01 -2.01
CA LEU A 112 -3.21 -6.19 -2.69
C LEU A 112 -2.98 -6.48 -4.16
N ARG A 113 -3.67 -7.51 -4.67
CA ARG A 113 -3.67 -7.78 -6.10
C ARG A 113 -4.50 -6.73 -6.84
N TRP A 114 -4.00 -6.30 -7.98
CA TRP A 114 -4.72 -5.43 -8.91
C TRP A 114 -4.79 -6.07 -10.27
N PHE A 115 -5.93 -5.93 -10.90
CA PHE A 115 -6.17 -6.30 -12.28
C PHE A 115 -6.18 -5.03 -13.10
N THR A 116 -5.36 -4.97 -14.15
CA THR A 116 -5.33 -3.83 -15.07
C THR A 116 -5.63 -4.29 -16.49
N GLU A 117 -6.33 -3.47 -17.23
CA GLU A 117 -6.64 -3.69 -18.62
C GLU A 117 -6.06 -2.56 -19.45
N ASN A 118 -4.97 -2.84 -20.16
CA ASN A 118 -4.36 -1.92 -21.11
C ASN A 118 -4.76 -2.31 -22.52
N GLY A 119 -5.20 -1.35 -23.30
CA GLY A 119 -5.34 -1.53 -24.74
C GLY A 119 -6.50 -0.77 -25.34
N SER A 120 -6.28 -0.28 -26.55
CA SER A 120 -7.29 0.15 -27.49
C SER A 120 -7.22 -0.81 -28.69
N GLY A 121 -8.29 -1.50 -29.01
CA GLY A 121 -8.38 -2.39 -30.17
C GLY A 121 -8.35 -3.89 -29.82
N GLU A 122 -7.86 -4.72 -30.74
CA GLU A 122 -7.93 -6.18 -30.63
C GLU A 122 -7.03 -6.81 -29.54
N GLU A 123 -6.12 -6.06 -28.96
CA GLU A 123 -5.15 -6.56 -27.97
C GLU A 123 -5.39 -5.95 -26.58
N TYR A 124 -6.46 -6.38 -25.93
CA TYR A 124 -6.66 -6.14 -24.49
C TYR A 124 -5.67 -6.96 -23.68
N ALA A 125 -4.56 -6.35 -23.29
CA ALA A 125 -3.58 -7.01 -22.43
C ALA A 125 -4.01 -6.90 -20.97
N LYS A 126 -4.60 -7.97 -20.43
CA LYS A 126 -4.84 -8.09 -18.99
C LYS A 126 -3.52 -8.32 -18.25
N GLN A 127 -3.27 -7.50 -17.26
CA GLN A 127 -2.09 -7.62 -16.41
C GLN A 127 -2.52 -7.67 -14.94
N ASN A 128 -1.73 -8.37 -14.14
CA ASN A 128 -1.99 -8.49 -12.72
C ASN A 128 -0.75 -8.05 -11.94
N TRP A 129 -0.98 -7.23 -10.95
CA TRP A 129 0.07 -6.66 -10.10
C TRP A 129 -0.19 -7.00 -8.64
N LEU A 130 0.84 -7.26 -7.87
CA LEU A 130 0.80 -7.15 -6.42
C LEU A 130 1.29 -5.75 -6.06
N VAL A 131 0.41 -4.96 -5.48
CA VAL A 131 0.71 -3.60 -5.05
C VAL A 131 1.00 -3.61 -3.57
N VAL A 132 2.20 -3.14 -3.22
CA VAL A 132 2.61 -2.93 -1.84
C VAL A 132 2.32 -1.49 -1.46
N SER A 133 1.57 -1.30 -0.39
CA SER A 133 1.33 0.02 0.21
C SER A 133 1.89 0.08 1.61
N LYS A 134 2.69 1.10 1.90
CA LYS A 134 3.11 1.47 3.25
C LYS A 134 1.91 1.97 4.04
N LEU A 135 1.83 1.61 5.32
CA LEU A 135 0.85 2.12 6.26
C LEU A 135 1.54 2.86 7.41
N ASN A 136 1.28 4.14 7.54
CA ASN A 136 1.76 4.98 8.64
C ASN A 136 0.82 6.17 8.84
N GLY A 137 -0.43 5.91 9.23
CA GLY A 137 -1.45 6.96 9.35
C GLY A 137 -1.65 7.67 8.01
N ARG A 138 -1.49 9.00 7.99
CA ARG A 138 -1.60 9.82 6.78
C ARG A 138 -0.47 9.57 5.77
N ASP A 139 0.71 9.18 6.24
CA ASP A 139 1.87 8.88 5.40
C ASP A 139 1.77 7.45 4.83
N ALA A 140 0.66 7.14 4.16
CA ALA A 140 0.42 5.90 3.47
C ALA A 140 0.41 6.12 1.96
N CYS A 141 1.18 5.29 1.22
CA CYS A 141 1.30 5.36 -0.22
C CYS A 141 1.72 4.02 -0.82
N ARG A 142 1.56 3.89 -2.12
CA ARG A 142 2.07 2.73 -2.87
C ARG A 142 3.59 2.82 -2.99
N THR A 143 4.28 1.74 -2.67
CA THR A 143 5.75 1.70 -2.58
C THR A 143 6.40 0.74 -3.55
N ALA A 144 5.66 -0.29 -3.99
CA ALA A 144 6.14 -1.22 -5.00
C ALA A 144 4.99 -1.86 -5.79
N LEU A 145 5.27 -2.18 -7.04
CA LEU A 145 4.40 -2.87 -7.99
C LEU A 145 5.13 -4.12 -8.48
N ILE A 146 4.62 -5.30 -8.18
CA ILE A 146 5.23 -6.56 -8.56
C ILE A 146 4.34 -7.24 -9.61
N ASP A 147 4.87 -7.44 -10.82
CA ASP A 147 4.20 -8.24 -11.85
C ASP A 147 3.96 -9.65 -11.33
N THR A 148 2.72 -10.14 -11.35
CA THR A 148 2.41 -11.48 -10.83
C THR A 148 3.05 -12.61 -11.63
N LYS A 149 3.54 -12.33 -12.83
CA LYS A 149 4.34 -13.27 -13.65
C LYS A 149 5.81 -13.31 -13.24
N TYR A 150 6.26 -12.37 -12.38
CA TYR A 150 7.62 -12.40 -11.87
C TYR A 150 7.82 -13.61 -10.96
N PRO A 151 8.97 -14.33 -11.05
CA PRO A 151 9.24 -15.45 -10.17
C PRO A 151 9.11 -15.06 -8.70
N GLU A 152 8.47 -15.92 -7.90
CA GLU A 152 8.28 -15.72 -6.46
C GLU A 152 7.61 -14.36 -6.09
N ALA A 153 6.70 -13.87 -6.95
CA ALA A 153 6.09 -12.54 -6.80
C ALA A 153 5.55 -12.25 -5.38
N ASN A 154 4.90 -13.23 -4.73
CA ASN A 154 4.39 -13.05 -3.36
C ASN A 154 5.53 -12.90 -2.33
N THR A 155 6.60 -13.68 -2.46
CA THR A 155 7.79 -13.57 -1.59
C THR A 155 8.46 -12.22 -1.76
N VAL A 156 8.60 -11.77 -3.02
CA VAL A 156 9.15 -10.44 -3.34
C VAL A 156 8.27 -9.34 -2.75
N ALA A 157 6.96 -9.42 -2.92
CA ALA A 157 6.03 -8.42 -2.38
C ALA A 157 6.14 -8.29 -0.85
N ARG A 158 6.22 -9.42 -0.13
CA ARG A 158 6.44 -9.42 1.33
C ARG A 158 7.78 -8.80 1.70
N ALA A 159 8.86 -9.14 1.01
CA ALA A 159 10.17 -8.56 1.27
C ALA A 159 10.17 -7.03 1.05
N LYS A 160 9.46 -6.52 0.03
CA LYS A 160 9.28 -5.08 -0.20
C LYS A 160 8.46 -4.41 0.91
N ALA A 161 7.40 -5.06 1.37
CA ALA A 161 6.54 -4.56 2.44
C ALA A 161 7.27 -4.50 3.80
N ASP A 162 8.04 -5.54 4.13
CA ASP A 162 8.68 -5.71 5.43
C ASP A 162 9.91 -4.82 5.63
N GLY A 163 10.58 -4.41 4.57
CA GLY A 163 11.84 -3.65 4.60
C GLY A 163 11.74 -2.28 3.92
N PRO A 164 11.84 -2.21 2.59
CA PRO A 164 11.89 -0.94 1.84
C PRO A 164 10.73 0.01 2.11
N ALA A 165 9.49 -0.51 2.19
CA ALA A 165 8.29 0.30 2.41
C ALA A 165 8.37 1.17 3.66
N ARG A 166 9.01 0.70 4.72
CA ARG A 166 9.14 1.45 5.98
C ARG A 166 9.90 2.76 5.85
N ARG A 167 10.89 2.81 4.96
CA ARG A 167 11.77 3.98 4.75
C ARG A 167 11.34 4.81 3.55
N PHE A 168 10.31 4.38 2.85
CA PHE A 168 9.82 5.04 1.66
C PHE A 168 9.23 6.42 2.00
N ASN A 169 9.64 7.45 1.27
CA ASN A 169 9.10 8.80 1.39
C ASN A 169 8.03 9.00 0.32
N CYS A 170 6.77 9.08 0.76
CA CYS A 170 5.63 9.18 -0.15
C CYS A 170 5.65 10.42 -1.06
N GLU A 171 6.27 11.50 -0.60
CA GLU A 171 6.33 12.78 -1.34
C GLU A 171 7.45 12.82 -2.39
N LYS A 172 8.47 11.98 -2.26
CA LYS A 172 9.70 12.08 -3.04
C LYS A 172 10.05 10.84 -3.82
N ASP A 173 9.77 9.65 -3.23
CA ASP A 173 10.22 8.41 -3.80
C ASP A 173 9.22 7.88 -4.84
N MET A 174 9.74 7.30 -5.90
CA MET A 174 8.95 6.59 -6.90
C MET A 174 8.77 5.13 -6.50
N PRO A 175 7.56 4.56 -6.61
CA PRO A 175 7.34 3.14 -6.37
C PRO A 175 8.27 2.27 -7.24
N GLU A 176 8.82 1.23 -6.62
CA GLU A 176 9.65 0.28 -7.35
C GLU A 176 8.78 -0.65 -8.21
N VAL A 177 9.15 -0.85 -9.47
CA VAL A 177 8.48 -1.84 -10.34
C VAL A 177 9.36 -3.07 -10.47
N VAL A 178 8.83 -4.23 -10.08
CA VAL A 178 9.48 -5.54 -10.23
C VAL A 178 8.77 -6.30 -11.32
N SER A 179 9.39 -6.35 -12.51
CA SER A 179 8.85 -6.98 -13.70
C SER A 179 10.00 -7.51 -14.57
N GLN A 180 9.72 -8.44 -15.45
CA GLN A 180 10.65 -8.85 -16.51
C GLN A 180 10.71 -7.83 -17.66
N ARG A 181 9.77 -6.89 -17.69
CA ARG A 181 9.74 -5.80 -18.68
C ARG A 181 10.37 -4.55 -18.08
N ALA A 182 11.09 -3.81 -18.89
CA ALA A 182 11.58 -2.48 -18.53
C ALA A 182 10.41 -1.49 -18.56
N ILE A 183 9.78 -1.27 -17.40
CA ILE A 183 8.66 -0.35 -17.22
C ILE A 183 8.80 0.35 -15.85
N THR A 184 8.44 1.61 -15.80
CA THR A 184 8.53 2.45 -14.60
C THR A 184 7.19 2.65 -13.92
N ALA A 185 7.19 3.08 -12.67
CA ALA A 185 5.96 3.41 -11.96
C ALA A 185 5.21 4.58 -12.59
N GLY A 186 5.92 5.59 -13.12
CA GLY A 186 5.31 6.73 -13.81
C GLY A 186 4.60 6.37 -15.13
N GLU A 187 4.99 5.25 -15.76
CA GLU A 187 4.28 4.72 -16.94
C GLU A 187 3.04 3.90 -16.56
N LEU A 188 2.99 3.39 -15.33
CA LEU A 188 1.91 2.53 -14.85
C LEU A 188 0.86 3.29 -14.04
N MET A 189 1.25 4.32 -13.32
CA MET A 189 0.43 4.96 -12.29
C MET A 189 0.34 6.47 -12.45
N SER A 190 -0.78 7.03 -11.99
CA SER A 190 -0.95 8.45 -11.70
C SER A 190 -0.57 8.77 -10.25
N ASP A 191 -0.29 10.07 -9.99
CA ASP A 191 -0.04 10.63 -8.67
C ASP A 191 1.10 9.95 -7.88
N VAL A 192 2.18 9.67 -8.60
CA VAL A 192 3.44 9.19 -8.03
C VAL A 192 4.62 10.04 -8.52
N PRO A 193 5.50 10.53 -7.62
CA PRO A 193 5.30 10.57 -6.16
C PRO A 193 4.07 11.38 -5.78
N CYS A 194 3.72 11.48 -4.50
CA CYS A 194 2.54 12.18 -4.01
C CYS A 194 2.94 13.38 -3.14
N PRO A 195 3.48 14.47 -3.73
CA PRO A 195 3.94 15.62 -2.97
C PRO A 195 2.75 16.40 -2.37
N GLY A 196 2.78 16.59 -1.04
CA GLY A 196 1.76 17.33 -0.31
C GLY A 196 0.47 16.57 -0.02
N GLY A 197 0.45 15.25 -0.29
CA GLY A 197 -0.74 14.41 -0.04
C GLY A 197 -1.82 14.51 -1.12
N PRO A 198 -2.94 13.76 -0.98
CA PRO A 198 -3.97 13.62 -2.00
C PRO A 198 -4.84 14.88 -2.18
N TYR A 199 -4.95 15.69 -1.15
CA TYR A 199 -5.71 16.95 -1.19
C TYR A 199 -4.78 18.09 -0.79
N ARG A 200 -4.37 18.89 -1.78
CA ARG A 200 -3.88 20.26 -1.51
C ARG A 200 -5.13 21.11 -1.33
N GLU A 201 -5.34 21.62 -0.13
CA GLU A 201 -6.16 22.83 0.02
C GLU A 201 -5.38 23.95 -0.69
N GLU A 202 -5.98 24.49 -1.76
CA GLU A 202 -5.49 25.69 -2.43
C GLU A 202 -5.75 26.93 -1.55
#